data_989bb53d2da3b9a925406115c0a97e83
#
_entry.id   989bb53d2da3b9a925406115c0a97e83
#
_cell.length_a   1.000
_cell.length_b   1.000
_cell.length_c   1.000
_cell.angle_alpha   90.00
_cell.angle_beta   90.00
_cell.angle_gamma   90.00
#
_symmetry.space_group_name_H-M   'P 1'
#
loop_
_entity.id
_entity.type
_entity.pdbx_description
1 polymer ?
#
loop_
_entity_poly.entity_id
_entity_poly.type
_entity_poly.pdbx_seq_one_letter_code
_entity_poly.pdbx_strand_id
1 'polypeptide(L)'
;MKGLLSISDYSIKTTNGNKIDCGDILRRRQETDYNLVVGVYAQCEDNKVFHTEYTFYIRPEHESILWGKMNYNLLAEYVDYIKNIPAGKQAQQETKAKRTVLKNCITDKNALIKIHPKVDSKKQRRVQCSLKIKQLIKAGIDYKVTTIRETVHSPKRKFNCN
;
A
#
# COMPACT_ATOMS: atom_id res chain seq x y z
N MET A 1 20.85 18.66 -28.09
CA MET A 1 20.37 18.36 -26.72
C MET A 1 19.81 16.97 -26.71
N LYS A 2 20.50 16.01 -26.10
CA LYS A 2 19.98 14.65 -25.88
C LYS A 2 19.06 14.72 -24.67
N GLY A 3 17.75 14.56 -24.87
CA GLY A 3 16.79 14.44 -23.77
C GLY A 3 17.15 13.19 -22.95
N LEU A 4 17.49 13.42 -21.69
CA LEU A 4 17.52 12.36 -20.70
C LEU A 4 16.11 11.76 -20.62
N LEU A 5 15.92 10.58 -21.14
CA LEU A 5 14.77 9.75 -20.81
C LEU A 5 14.84 9.51 -19.30
N SER A 6 13.99 10.15 -18.53
CA SER A 6 13.81 9.82 -17.13
C SER A 6 13.35 8.37 -17.07
N ILE A 7 14.17 7.53 -16.46
CA ILE A 7 13.78 6.15 -16.16
C ILE A 7 12.69 6.28 -15.09
N SER A 8 11.41 6.20 -15.49
CA SER A 8 10.31 6.18 -14.55
C SER A 8 10.47 4.98 -13.62
N ASP A 9 10.50 5.22 -12.32
CA ASP A 9 10.58 4.14 -11.35
C ASP A 9 9.35 3.23 -11.44
N TYR A 10 9.57 1.93 -11.34
CA TYR A 10 8.51 0.93 -11.33
C TYR A 10 8.27 0.40 -9.92
N SER A 11 7.02 0.38 -9.50
CA SER A 11 6.57 -0.30 -8.29
C SER A 11 5.69 -1.47 -8.64
N ILE A 12 6.20 -2.69 -8.49
CA ILE A 12 5.48 -3.91 -8.85
C ILE A 12 4.76 -4.46 -7.62
N LYS A 13 3.47 -4.76 -7.78
CA LYS A 13 2.59 -5.31 -6.75
C LYS A 13 1.76 -6.45 -7.30
N THR A 14 1.28 -7.32 -6.41
CA THR A 14 0.34 -8.37 -6.76
C THR A 14 -0.84 -8.37 -5.81
N THR A 15 -2.01 -8.74 -6.29
CA THR A 15 -3.22 -8.86 -5.47
C THR A 15 -4.14 -9.95 -6.02
N ASN A 16 -4.92 -10.56 -5.13
CA ASN A 16 -6.00 -11.48 -5.51
C ASN A 16 -7.38 -10.80 -5.55
N GLY A 17 -7.40 -9.47 -5.54
CA GLY A 17 -8.65 -8.70 -5.54
C GLY A 17 -8.43 -7.26 -5.93
N ASN A 18 -9.09 -6.34 -5.22
CA ASN A 18 -9.08 -4.91 -5.53
C ASN A 18 -8.06 -4.12 -4.71
N LYS A 19 -7.59 -4.64 -3.57
CA LYS A 19 -6.69 -3.94 -2.65
C LYS A 19 -5.23 -4.20 -3.01
N ILE A 20 -4.46 -3.13 -3.14
CA ILE A 20 -3.03 -3.14 -3.42
C ILE A 20 -2.29 -2.77 -2.12
N ASP A 21 -1.45 -3.66 -1.60
CA ASP A 21 -0.54 -3.34 -0.49
C ASP A 21 0.65 -2.54 -1.02
N CYS A 22 0.76 -1.29 -0.62
CA CYS A 22 1.81 -0.37 -1.06
C CYS A 22 3.05 -0.38 -0.16
N GLY A 23 3.02 -1.14 0.93
CA GLY A 23 4.14 -1.29 1.85
C GLY A 23 4.31 -0.11 2.80
N ASP A 24 5.55 0.26 3.10
CA ASP A 24 5.89 1.33 4.05
C ASP A 24 5.38 2.69 3.60
N ILE A 25 4.68 3.37 4.53
CA ILE A 25 3.99 4.62 4.21
C ILE A 25 4.95 5.79 3.98
N LEU A 26 6.05 5.88 4.72
CA LEU A 26 6.98 7.01 4.59
C LEU A 26 7.72 6.93 3.26
N ARG A 27 8.17 5.74 2.88
CA ARG A 27 8.78 5.53 1.58
C ARG A 27 7.79 5.88 0.47
N ARG A 28 6.55 5.39 0.56
CA ARG A 28 5.52 5.64 -0.45
C ARG A 28 5.16 7.13 -0.55
N ARG A 29 5.18 7.87 0.56
CA ARG A 29 4.90 9.31 0.56
C ARG A 29 5.95 10.14 -0.18
N GLN A 30 7.18 9.65 -0.27
CA GLN A 30 8.28 10.32 -0.97
C GLN A 30 8.29 10.04 -2.49
N GLU A 31 7.59 9.00 -2.94
CA GLU A 31 7.51 8.63 -4.35
C GLU A 31 6.34 9.36 -5.01
N THR A 32 6.64 10.34 -5.87
CA THR A 32 5.64 11.21 -6.52
C THR A 32 5.48 10.94 -8.01
N ASP A 33 6.45 10.28 -8.64
CA ASP A 33 6.46 9.97 -10.07
C ASP A 33 6.95 8.54 -10.30
N TYR A 34 6.01 7.61 -10.56
CA TYR A 34 6.32 6.20 -10.78
C TYR A 34 5.20 5.48 -11.52
N ASN A 35 5.53 4.34 -12.11
CA ASN A 35 4.55 3.43 -12.69
C ASN A 35 4.21 2.32 -11.69
N LEU A 36 2.95 2.23 -11.28
CA LEU A 36 2.45 1.19 -10.39
C LEU A 36 1.93 0.02 -11.21
N VAL A 37 2.71 -1.04 -11.31
CA VAL A 37 2.33 -2.28 -12.01
C VAL A 37 1.67 -3.24 -11.03
N VAL A 38 0.46 -3.70 -11.33
CA VAL A 38 -0.34 -4.55 -10.45
C VAL A 38 -0.78 -5.81 -11.19
N GLY A 39 -0.18 -6.94 -10.84
CA GLY A 39 -0.63 -8.26 -11.31
C GLY A 39 -1.79 -8.76 -10.45
N VAL A 40 -2.93 -9.04 -11.08
CA VAL A 40 -4.11 -9.62 -10.42
C VAL A 40 -4.15 -11.12 -10.68
N TYR A 41 -4.28 -11.90 -9.60
CA TYR A 41 -4.29 -13.35 -9.68
C TYR A 41 -5.46 -14.00 -8.93
N ALA A 42 -5.82 -15.19 -9.38
CA ALA A 42 -6.63 -16.14 -8.61
C ALA A 42 -5.72 -17.16 -7.92
N GLN A 43 -6.01 -17.50 -6.66
CA GLN A 43 -5.30 -18.57 -5.97
C GLN A 43 -6.00 -19.90 -6.28
N CYS A 44 -5.33 -20.76 -7.02
CA CYS A 44 -5.80 -22.10 -7.36
C CYS A 44 -4.87 -23.11 -6.69
N GLU A 45 -5.34 -23.72 -5.59
CA GLU A 45 -4.52 -24.61 -4.75
C GLU A 45 -3.18 -23.94 -4.35
N ASP A 46 -2.06 -24.53 -4.74
CA ASP A 46 -0.71 -24.02 -4.48
C ASP A 46 -0.16 -23.16 -5.63
N ASN A 47 -1.02 -22.67 -6.51
CA ASN A 47 -0.62 -21.85 -7.63
C ASN A 47 -1.34 -20.48 -7.63
N LYS A 48 -0.62 -19.44 -8.02
CA LYS A 48 -1.18 -18.15 -8.41
C LYS A 48 -1.34 -18.12 -9.93
N VAL A 49 -2.56 -18.00 -10.39
CA VAL A 49 -2.88 -17.86 -11.81
C VAL A 49 -3.13 -16.39 -12.08
N PHE A 50 -2.17 -15.71 -12.69
CA PHE A 50 -2.30 -14.32 -13.08
C PHE A 50 -3.17 -14.20 -14.34
N HIS A 51 -4.13 -13.27 -14.33
CA HIS A 51 -5.06 -13.08 -15.43
C HIS A 51 -5.13 -11.64 -15.94
N THR A 52 -4.75 -10.64 -15.13
CA THR A 52 -4.83 -9.23 -15.53
C THR A 52 -3.64 -8.47 -14.96
N GLU A 53 -3.07 -7.57 -15.73
CA GLU A 53 -2.06 -6.62 -15.29
C GLU A 53 -2.56 -5.20 -15.54
N TYR A 54 -2.49 -4.37 -14.51
CA TYR A 54 -2.70 -2.93 -14.60
C TYR A 54 -1.38 -2.20 -14.47
N THR A 55 -1.13 -1.20 -15.30
CA THR A 55 -0.06 -0.22 -15.10
C THR A 55 -0.69 1.14 -14.92
N PHE A 56 -0.66 1.67 -13.70
CA PHE A 56 -1.11 3.02 -13.38
C PHE A 56 0.06 4.00 -13.47
N TYR A 57 -0.14 5.12 -14.12
CA TYR A 57 0.86 6.17 -14.30
C TYR A 57 0.68 7.22 -13.20
N ILE A 58 1.35 7.00 -12.05
CA ILE A 58 1.32 7.95 -10.93
C ILE A 58 2.27 9.10 -11.24
N ARG A 59 1.76 10.33 -11.15
CA ARG A 59 2.49 11.56 -11.47
C ARG A 59 2.33 12.58 -10.35
N PRO A 60 3.18 13.62 -10.27
CA PRO A 60 3.12 14.63 -9.21
C PRO A 60 1.76 15.31 -9.05
N GLU A 61 1.04 15.52 -10.13
CA GLU A 61 -0.31 16.13 -10.12
C GLU A 61 -1.36 15.29 -9.39
N HIS A 62 -1.10 13.99 -9.20
CA HIS A 62 -2.00 13.09 -8.45
C HIS A 62 -1.78 13.16 -6.93
N GLU A 63 -0.80 13.94 -6.44
CA GLU A 63 -0.45 13.99 -5.02
C GLU A 63 -1.66 14.34 -4.14
N SER A 64 -2.42 15.35 -4.51
CA SER A 64 -3.57 15.83 -3.72
C SER A 64 -4.68 14.77 -3.62
N ILE A 65 -4.99 14.05 -4.70
CA ILE A 65 -6.01 13.01 -4.68
C ILE A 65 -5.54 11.74 -3.98
N LEU A 66 -4.27 11.41 -4.07
CA LEU A 66 -3.71 10.26 -3.40
C LEU A 66 -3.61 10.46 -1.89
N TRP A 67 -3.12 11.61 -1.44
CA TRP A 67 -2.73 11.86 -0.07
C TRP A 67 -3.63 12.85 0.67
N GLY A 68 -4.35 13.75 -0.05
CA GLY A 68 -5.13 14.81 0.58
C GLY A 68 -4.26 15.67 1.50
N LYS A 69 -4.68 15.84 2.75
CA LYS A 69 -3.95 16.60 3.77
C LYS A 69 -2.79 15.84 4.43
N MET A 70 -2.59 14.57 4.11
CA MET A 70 -1.54 13.74 4.73
C MET A 70 -0.16 14.15 4.23
N ASN A 71 0.55 14.99 4.98
CA ASN A 71 1.93 15.37 4.68
C ASN A 71 2.93 14.42 5.34
N TYR A 72 4.19 14.49 4.91
CA TYR A 72 5.25 13.61 5.41
C TYR A 72 5.50 13.75 6.92
N ASN A 73 5.50 14.96 7.45
CA ASN A 73 5.82 15.19 8.86
C ASN A 73 4.76 14.59 9.79
N LEU A 74 3.48 14.81 9.51
CA LEU A 74 2.37 14.17 10.26
C LEU A 74 2.43 12.65 10.22
N LEU A 75 2.78 12.09 9.06
CA LEU A 75 2.94 10.66 8.90
C LEU A 75 4.16 10.14 9.67
N ALA A 76 5.28 10.87 9.68
CA ALA A 76 6.50 10.50 10.40
C ALA A 76 6.25 10.49 11.91
N GLU A 77 5.58 11.50 12.47
CA GLU A 77 5.19 11.55 13.88
C GLU A 77 4.30 10.36 14.26
N TYR A 78 3.33 10.03 13.42
CA TYR A 78 2.47 8.87 13.66
C TYR A 78 3.23 7.55 13.58
N VAL A 79 4.13 7.39 12.61
CA VAL A 79 4.99 6.21 12.48
C VAL A 79 5.87 6.04 13.71
N ASP A 80 6.46 7.15 14.21
CA ASP A 80 7.28 7.13 15.41
C ASP A 80 6.47 6.70 16.63
N TYR A 81 5.28 7.28 16.82
CA TYR A 81 4.36 6.84 17.87
C TYR A 81 4.06 5.33 17.79
N ILE A 82 3.79 4.79 16.61
CA ILE A 82 3.50 3.36 16.42
C ILE A 82 4.74 2.49 16.74
N LYS A 83 5.94 2.93 16.35
CA LYS A 83 7.19 2.20 16.63
C LYS A 83 7.50 2.10 18.13
N ASN A 84 7.11 3.09 18.90
CA ASN A 84 7.35 3.18 20.35
C ASN A 84 6.29 2.44 21.21
N ILE A 85 5.26 1.84 20.59
CA ILE A 85 4.30 1.00 21.33
C ILE A 85 4.99 -0.30 21.76
N PRO A 86 4.96 -0.67 23.05
CA PRO A 86 5.55 -1.93 23.53
C PRO A 86 4.94 -3.16 22.87
N ALA A 87 5.71 -4.24 22.80
CA ALA A 87 5.19 -5.52 22.33
C ALA A 87 4.22 -6.13 23.35
N GLY A 88 3.15 -6.76 22.84
CA GLY A 88 2.23 -7.53 23.66
C GLY A 88 0.76 -7.11 23.51
N LYS A 89 -0.13 -8.04 23.84
CA LYS A 89 -1.58 -7.86 23.68
C LYS A 89 -2.12 -6.74 24.57
N GLN A 90 -1.61 -6.60 25.79
CA GLN A 90 -2.04 -5.57 26.73
C GLN A 90 -1.74 -4.17 26.18
N ALA A 91 -0.50 -3.90 25.76
CA ALA A 91 -0.13 -2.60 25.18
C ALA A 91 -0.92 -2.30 23.88
N GLN A 92 -1.23 -3.32 23.08
CA GLN A 92 -2.08 -3.18 21.89
C GLN A 92 -3.50 -2.73 22.25
N GLN A 93 -4.09 -3.29 23.30
CA GLN A 93 -5.44 -2.92 23.76
C GLN A 93 -5.45 -1.53 24.39
N GLU A 94 -4.53 -1.24 25.29
CA GLU A 94 -4.42 0.05 26.00
C GLU A 94 -4.20 1.22 25.03
N THR A 95 -3.41 1.01 23.97
CA THR A 95 -3.12 2.07 22.97
C THR A 95 -4.17 2.18 21.86
N LYS A 96 -5.14 1.26 21.77
CA LYS A 96 -6.10 1.20 20.66
C LYS A 96 -6.87 2.49 20.44
N ALA A 97 -7.44 3.06 21.49
CA ALA A 97 -8.22 4.30 21.41
C ALA A 97 -7.36 5.46 20.93
N LYS A 98 -6.18 5.67 21.53
CA LYS A 98 -5.24 6.73 21.16
C LYS A 98 -4.75 6.58 19.72
N ARG A 99 -4.39 5.35 19.30
CA ARG A 99 -3.99 5.08 17.89
C ARG A 99 -5.09 5.45 16.90
N THR A 100 -6.35 5.16 17.25
CA THR A 100 -7.49 5.47 16.38
C THR A 100 -7.69 6.97 16.27
N VAL A 101 -7.65 7.70 17.38
CA VAL A 101 -7.76 9.16 17.40
C VAL A 101 -6.66 9.80 16.58
N LEU A 102 -5.39 9.46 16.83
CA LEU A 102 -4.24 10.00 16.10
C LEU A 102 -4.34 9.69 14.60
N LYS A 103 -4.68 8.45 14.24
CA LYS A 103 -4.90 8.08 12.85
C LYS A 103 -5.97 8.96 12.20
N ASN A 104 -7.11 9.17 12.86
CA ASN A 104 -8.20 9.97 12.30
C ASN A 104 -7.81 11.45 12.14
N CYS A 105 -6.97 11.98 13.02
CA CYS A 105 -6.46 13.35 12.91
C CYS A 105 -5.60 13.57 11.67
N ILE A 106 -4.77 12.58 11.31
CA ILE A 106 -3.84 12.70 10.18
C ILE A 106 -4.43 12.22 8.84
N THR A 107 -5.44 11.34 8.85
CA THR A 107 -6.04 10.81 7.62
C THR A 107 -6.98 11.81 6.97
N ASP A 108 -7.02 11.75 5.65
CA ASP A 108 -8.05 12.42 4.85
C ASP A 108 -9.03 11.36 4.33
N LYS A 109 -10.33 11.57 4.60
CA LYS A 109 -11.39 10.66 4.17
C LYS A 109 -11.47 10.54 2.64
N ASN A 110 -11.16 11.64 1.94
CA ASN A 110 -11.20 11.72 0.49
C ASN A 110 -9.94 11.19 -0.20
N ALA A 111 -8.83 11.05 0.55
CA ALA A 111 -7.60 10.48 0.00
C ALA A 111 -7.78 9.02 -0.40
N LEU A 112 -7.17 8.64 -1.52
CA LEU A 112 -7.22 7.26 -2.02
C LEU A 112 -6.38 6.32 -1.16
N ILE A 113 -5.26 6.80 -0.63
CA ILE A 113 -4.37 6.03 0.24
C ILE A 113 -5.02 5.81 1.61
N LYS A 114 -5.00 4.55 2.05
CA LYS A 114 -5.49 4.13 3.36
C LYS A 114 -4.34 3.65 4.23
N ILE A 115 -4.34 4.06 5.51
CA ILE A 115 -3.27 3.79 6.48
C ILE A 115 -3.58 2.55 7.30
N HIS A 116 -2.59 1.70 7.50
CA HIS A 116 -2.69 0.44 8.25
C HIS A 116 -1.55 0.33 9.27
N PRO A 117 -1.75 0.78 10.54
CA PRO A 117 -0.77 0.55 11.59
C PRO A 117 -0.68 -0.94 11.92
N LYS A 118 0.53 -1.48 11.91
CA LYS A 118 0.85 -2.86 12.27
C LYS A 118 1.50 -2.88 13.66
N VAL A 119 0.73 -3.20 14.66
CA VAL A 119 1.16 -3.27 16.07
C VAL A 119 1.16 -4.70 16.62
N ASP A 120 0.68 -5.66 15.83
CA ASP A 120 0.55 -7.08 16.15
C ASP A 120 1.84 -7.88 15.92
N SER A 121 2.81 -7.29 15.22
CA SER A 121 4.10 -7.94 14.99
C SER A 121 4.97 -7.93 16.26
N LYS A 122 5.50 -9.08 16.65
CA LYS A 122 6.43 -9.20 17.77
C LYS A 122 7.78 -8.51 17.50
N LYS A 123 8.20 -8.43 16.22
CA LYS A 123 9.54 -7.96 15.83
C LYS A 123 9.56 -6.54 15.27
N GLN A 124 8.48 -6.08 14.63
CA GLN A 124 8.47 -4.78 13.96
C GLN A 124 7.12 -4.08 14.14
N ARG A 125 7.17 -2.87 14.68
CA ARG A 125 6.08 -1.92 14.64
C ARG A 125 6.24 -1.06 13.40
N ARG A 126 5.21 -0.97 12.57
CA ARG A 126 5.28 -0.23 11.29
C ARG A 126 3.91 0.30 10.87
N VAL A 127 3.92 1.27 9.98
CA VAL A 127 2.70 1.74 9.33
C VAL A 127 2.81 1.45 7.84
N GLN A 128 1.85 0.70 7.33
CA GLN A 128 1.71 0.38 5.92
C GLN A 128 0.59 1.20 5.30
N CYS A 129 0.57 1.28 3.99
CA CYS A 129 -0.52 1.89 3.26
C CYS A 129 -1.02 0.98 2.13
N SER A 130 -2.22 1.27 1.66
CA SER A 130 -2.83 0.57 0.53
C SER A 130 -3.62 1.50 -0.37
N LEU A 131 -3.79 1.07 -1.61
CA LEU A 131 -4.67 1.64 -2.62
C LEU A 131 -5.71 0.61 -3.06
N LYS A 132 -6.70 1.06 -3.83
CA LYS A 132 -7.68 0.18 -4.48
C LYS A 132 -7.72 0.45 -5.97
N ILE A 133 -7.63 -0.61 -6.79
CA ILE A 133 -7.69 -0.53 -8.26
C ILE A 133 -8.89 0.28 -8.73
N LYS A 134 -10.10 -0.08 -8.26
CA LYS A 134 -11.35 0.60 -8.64
C LYS A 134 -11.35 2.09 -8.28
N GLN A 135 -10.71 2.48 -7.19
CA GLN A 135 -10.63 3.90 -6.78
C GLN A 135 -9.65 4.69 -7.66
N LEU A 136 -8.52 4.09 -8.04
CA LEU A 136 -7.57 4.71 -8.98
C LEU A 136 -8.24 4.97 -10.33
N ILE A 137 -8.97 4.00 -10.86
CA ILE A 137 -9.72 4.13 -12.11
C ILE A 137 -10.81 5.22 -12.00
N LYS A 138 -11.60 5.19 -10.93
CA LYS A 138 -12.67 6.19 -10.70
C LYS A 138 -12.11 7.62 -10.54
N ALA A 139 -10.92 7.74 -10.01
CA ALA A 139 -10.23 9.02 -9.85
C ALA A 139 -9.65 9.59 -11.16
N GLY A 140 -9.73 8.84 -12.26
CA GLY A 140 -9.22 9.28 -13.56
C GLY A 140 -7.69 9.21 -13.69
N ILE A 141 -7.01 8.41 -12.86
CA ILE A 141 -5.57 8.18 -13.03
C ILE A 141 -5.37 7.33 -14.28
N ASP A 142 -4.52 7.80 -15.18
CA ASP A 142 -4.21 7.11 -16.42
C ASP A 142 -3.65 5.71 -16.16
N TYR A 143 -4.11 4.74 -16.94
CA TYR A 143 -3.66 3.37 -16.81
C TYR A 143 -3.73 2.59 -18.12
N LYS A 144 -2.94 1.52 -18.17
CA LYS A 144 -3.01 0.47 -19.19
C LYS A 144 -3.46 -0.81 -18.51
N VAL A 145 -4.30 -1.59 -19.17
CA VAL A 145 -4.69 -2.93 -18.74
C VAL A 145 -4.30 -3.95 -19.80
N THR A 146 -3.74 -5.07 -19.36
CA THR A 146 -3.32 -6.16 -20.23
C THR A 146 -3.84 -7.49 -19.69
N THR A 147 -4.40 -8.31 -20.53
CA THR A 147 -4.71 -9.70 -20.18
C THR A 147 -3.42 -10.53 -20.24
N ILE A 148 -3.13 -11.24 -19.16
CA ILE A 148 -1.95 -12.12 -19.07
C ILE A 148 -2.41 -13.55 -18.71
N ARG A 149 -1.54 -14.53 -18.97
CA ARG A 149 -1.78 -15.93 -18.60
C ARG A 149 -0.48 -16.52 -18.08
N GLU A 150 -0.24 -16.32 -16.80
CA GLU A 150 0.95 -16.85 -16.13
C GLU A 150 0.56 -17.60 -14.87
N THR A 151 1.20 -18.72 -14.63
CA THR A 151 1.02 -19.53 -13.42
C THR A 151 2.32 -19.59 -12.66
N VAL A 152 2.28 -19.21 -11.37
CA VAL A 152 3.43 -19.25 -10.47
C VAL A 152 3.11 -20.19 -9.30
N HIS A 153 3.95 -21.17 -9.07
CA HIS A 153 3.85 -22.03 -7.92
C HIS A 153 4.09 -21.21 -6.64
N SER A 154 3.09 -21.16 -5.79
CA SER A 154 3.11 -20.36 -4.56
C SER A 154 2.24 -21.05 -3.50
N PRO A 155 2.76 -22.09 -2.84
CA PRO A 155 2.02 -22.83 -1.86
C PRO A 155 1.52 -21.92 -0.74
N LYS A 156 0.27 -22.11 -0.32
CA LYS A 156 -0.28 -21.42 0.84
C LYS A 156 0.58 -21.75 2.06
N ARG A 157 1.04 -20.72 2.76
CA ARG A 157 1.71 -20.94 4.05
C ARG A 157 0.77 -21.68 4.97
N LYS A 158 1.07 -22.94 5.29
CA LYS A 158 0.39 -23.65 6.37
C LYS A 158 0.80 -22.95 7.67
N PHE A 159 -0.15 -22.26 8.29
CA PHE A 159 0.04 -21.82 9.67
C PHE A 159 -0.06 -23.08 10.52
N ASN A 160 1.05 -23.59 11.01
CA ASN A 160 1.02 -24.58 12.07
C ASN A 160 0.44 -23.87 13.30
N CYS A 161 -0.79 -24.20 13.64
CA CYS A 161 -1.38 -23.91 14.94
C CYS A 161 -0.70 -24.84 15.94
N ASN A 162 0.37 -24.39 16.59
CA ASN A 162 0.89 -24.92 17.83
C ASN A 162 0.51 -23.97 18.96
#